data_67e6c8911a49794f21e5a84b06fae743
#
_entry.id   67e6c8911a49794f21e5a84b06fae743
#
_cell.length_a   1.000
_cell.length_b   1.000
_cell.length_c   1.000
_cell.angle_alpha   90.00
_cell.angle_beta   90.00
_cell.angle_gamma   90.00
#
_symmetry.space_group_name_H-M   'P 1'
#
loop_
_entity.id
_entity.type
_entity.pdbx_description
1 polymer ?
#
loop_
_entity_poly.entity_id
_entity_poly.type
_entity_poly.pdbx_seq_one_letter_code
_entity_poly.pdbx_strand_id
1 'polypeptide(L)'
;MNNSEELRQQLHSINRKSYPAYKALKGVYHFGNYLLSIDHVQGDPFASPSHVSVQISHTDARFPKEYYKNFLSRTTLCDYLTRQFEKQVSHFSFRAKGSGKSGLITVSHCDQEILSRTACEINEKGITVRFFVGFPANGRTINATELEKILFDFLPVCVRKSFFYCSLDAQNLLNYMQLAEDQEFIHHELSCRNLCAFVADGAILPRESGISSHPMKDSIPFNSPESLRISMELPHQGTITGMGIPKGITLIVGGGYHGKSTLLNALELGVYNHIPGDGREYVITDNTAVKLRSEEGRFIKDVDISLFINDLPNKKDTHCFSTLDASGSTSQAAGIVESMEAKSQLFLLDEDTSATNFMVRDAFMQQVIQRDKEPITPFLERARDLYEKAGISTILVAGSSG
;
A
#
# COMPACT_ATOMS: atom_id res chain seq x y z
N MET A 1 -26.74 22.74 14.27
CA MET A 1 -26.31 21.34 14.03
C MET A 1 -27.57 20.52 14.16
N ASN A 2 -27.97 19.87 13.08
CA ASN A 2 -29.26 19.16 13.04
C ASN A 2 -29.17 17.86 13.86
N ASN A 3 -30.27 17.35 14.36
CA ASN A 3 -30.31 16.07 15.04
C ASN A 3 -30.71 14.93 14.07
N SER A 4 -30.55 13.68 14.50
CA SER A 4 -30.88 12.51 13.67
C SER A 4 -32.39 12.47 13.32
N GLU A 5 -33.27 12.97 14.18
CA GLU A 5 -34.69 13.00 13.91
C GLU A 5 -35.07 14.01 12.81
N GLU A 6 -34.38 15.15 12.76
CA GLU A 6 -34.54 16.10 11.65
C GLU A 6 -34.10 15.48 10.30
N LEU A 7 -33.02 14.69 10.29
CA LEU A 7 -32.60 13.94 9.09
C LEU A 7 -33.70 12.97 8.65
N ARG A 8 -34.30 12.24 9.60
CA ARG A 8 -35.41 11.31 9.32
C ARG A 8 -36.62 12.03 8.73
N GLN A 9 -37.03 13.16 9.30
CA GLN A 9 -38.12 13.95 8.78
C GLN A 9 -37.83 14.50 7.38
N GLN A 10 -36.65 15.05 7.15
CA GLN A 10 -36.20 15.49 5.82
C GLN A 10 -36.25 14.35 4.82
N LEU A 11 -35.74 13.20 5.19
CA LEU A 11 -35.73 11.99 4.32
C LEU A 11 -37.17 11.60 3.94
N HIS A 12 -38.08 11.54 4.87
CA HIS A 12 -39.49 11.23 4.59
C HIS A 12 -40.15 12.29 3.71
N SER A 13 -39.82 13.58 3.88
CA SER A 13 -40.37 14.68 3.09
C SER A 13 -40.00 14.63 1.60
N ILE A 14 -38.92 13.96 1.26
CA ILE A 14 -38.43 13.81 -0.14
C ILE A 14 -38.77 12.45 -0.73
N ASN A 15 -39.41 11.55 0.02
CA ASN A 15 -39.79 10.22 -0.47
C ASN A 15 -40.58 10.28 -1.77
N ARG A 16 -40.29 9.40 -2.70
CA ARG A 16 -40.93 9.35 -4.04
C ARG A 16 -40.68 10.59 -4.92
N LYS A 17 -39.85 11.56 -4.53
CA LYS A 17 -39.42 12.65 -5.40
C LYS A 17 -38.34 12.16 -6.36
N SER A 18 -37.95 12.97 -7.32
CA SER A 18 -36.85 12.71 -8.25
C SER A 18 -35.52 12.62 -7.48
N TYR A 19 -34.60 11.80 -7.96
CA TYR A 19 -33.32 11.48 -7.30
C TYR A 19 -32.51 12.70 -6.83
N PRO A 20 -32.41 13.80 -7.62
CA PRO A 20 -31.69 15.01 -7.21
C PRO A 20 -32.17 15.63 -5.90
N ALA A 21 -33.40 15.33 -5.45
CA ALA A 21 -33.92 15.86 -4.17
C ALA A 21 -33.14 15.31 -2.96
N TYR A 22 -32.38 14.22 -3.08
CA TYR A 22 -31.45 13.76 -2.05
C TYR A 22 -30.39 14.81 -1.66
N LYS A 23 -30.10 15.77 -2.54
CA LYS A 23 -29.16 16.87 -2.22
C LYS A 23 -29.60 17.69 -0.99
N ALA A 24 -30.90 17.70 -0.66
CA ALA A 24 -31.40 18.35 0.53
C ALA A 24 -30.88 17.72 1.84
N LEU A 25 -30.43 16.47 1.81
CA LEU A 25 -29.90 15.77 2.98
C LEU A 25 -28.42 16.11 3.26
N LYS A 26 -27.76 16.91 2.41
CA LYS A 26 -26.37 17.29 2.64
C LYS A 26 -26.27 18.10 3.94
N GLY A 27 -25.40 17.67 4.86
CA GLY A 27 -25.24 18.34 6.16
C GLY A 27 -24.65 17.43 7.23
N VAL A 28 -24.58 17.95 8.45
CA VAL A 28 -24.03 17.25 9.63
C VAL A 28 -25.17 17.05 10.65
N TYR A 29 -25.26 15.82 11.14
CA TYR A 29 -26.33 15.35 12.00
C TYR A 29 -25.77 14.65 13.25
N HIS A 30 -26.37 14.93 14.40
CA HIS A 30 -25.98 14.38 15.69
C HIS A 30 -26.68 13.03 15.94
N PHE A 31 -25.92 11.96 16.10
CA PHE A 31 -26.40 10.58 16.37
C PHE A 31 -26.00 10.11 17.78
N GLY A 32 -26.25 10.93 18.80
CA GLY A 32 -25.90 10.61 20.18
C GLY A 32 -24.39 10.76 20.44
N ASN A 33 -23.62 9.70 20.27
CA ASN A 33 -22.17 9.64 20.55
C ASN A 33 -21.28 9.78 19.31
N TYR A 34 -21.84 10.14 18.15
CA TYR A 34 -21.09 10.48 16.94
C TYR A 34 -21.84 11.49 16.07
N LEU A 35 -21.11 12.13 15.17
CA LEU A 35 -21.67 12.99 14.12
C LEU A 35 -21.65 12.22 12.81
N LEU A 36 -22.78 12.19 12.10
CA LEU A 36 -22.88 11.71 10.73
C LEU A 36 -22.90 12.92 9.79
N SER A 37 -22.00 12.93 8.80
CA SER A 37 -22.00 13.95 7.75
C SER A 37 -22.31 13.33 6.39
N ILE A 38 -23.23 13.93 5.65
CA ILE A 38 -23.47 13.64 4.23
C ILE A 38 -22.72 14.73 3.45
N ASP A 39 -21.51 14.40 2.99
CA ASP A 39 -20.57 15.37 2.41
C ASP A 39 -20.84 15.63 0.94
N HIS A 40 -21.19 14.59 0.20
CA HIS A 40 -21.59 14.66 -1.20
C HIS A 40 -22.72 13.66 -1.48
N VAL A 41 -23.71 14.10 -2.27
CA VAL A 41 -24.81 13.25 -2.72
C VAL A 41 -24.63 12.95 -4.20
N GLN A 42 -24.64 11.66 -4.55
CA GLN A 42 -24.60 11.22 -5.94
C GLN A 42 -25.75 11.81 -6.78
N GLY A 43 -25.51 12.09 -8.05
CA GLY A 43 -26.49 12.72 -8.95
C GLY A 43 -27.55 11.77 -9.50
N ASP A 44 -27.23 10.47 -9.55
CA ASP A 44 -28.06 9.42 -10.15
C ASP A 44 -27.71 8.06 -9.48
N PRO A 45 -28.63 7.09 -9.38
CA PRO A 45 -28.36 5.78 -8.76
C PRO A 45 -27.22 4.98 -9.39
N PHE A 46 -26.87 5.27 -10.64
CA PHE A 46 -25.79 4.60 -11.36
C PHE A 46 -24.45 5.34 -11.29
N ALA A 47 -24.44 6.60 -10.84
CA ALA A 47 -23.26 7.42 -10.67
C ALA A 47 -22.36 6.92 -9.53
N SER A 48 -21.21 7.59 -9.29
CA SER A 48 -20.36 7.33 -8.11
C SER A 48 -21.17 7.52 -6.82
N PRO A 49 -21.01 6.66 -5.82
CA PRO A 49 -21.79 6.69 -4.59
C PRO A 49 -21.65 8.01 -3.83
N SER A 50 -22.58 8.30 -2.94
CA SER A 50 -22.53 9.45 -2.05
C SER A 50 -21.38 9.32 -1.06
N HIS A 51 -20.73 10.44 -0.72
CA HIS A 51 -19.68 10.50 0.28
C HIS A 51 -20.31 10.80 1.65
N VAL A 52 -20.03 9.94 2.59
CA VAL A 52 -20.52 10.03 3.96
C VAL A 52 -19.34 9.91 4.92
N SER A 53 -19.38 10.67 6.01
CA SER A 53 -18.37 10.55 7.05
C SER A 53 -18.99 10.49 8.45
N VAL A 54 -18.24 9.89 9.37
CA VAL A 54 -18.58 9.79 10.78
C VAL A 54 -17.44 10.40 11.59
N GLN A 55 -17.79 11.23 12.58
CA GLN A 55 -16.83 11.80 13.52
C GLN A 55 -17.20 11.39 14.95
N ILE A 56 -16.20 10.87 15.69
CA ILE A 56 -16.35 10.38 17.06
C ILE A 56 -15.32 11.09 17.93
N SER A 57 -15.73 11.69 19.03
CA SER A 57 -14.79 12.33 19.96
C SER A 57 -13.92 11.29 20.68
N HIS A 58 -12.74 11.69 21.16
CA HIS A 58 -11.89 10.81 21.97
C HIS A 58 -12.57 10.39 23.28
N THR A 59 -13.43 11.24 23.83
CA THR A 59 -14.20 10.95 25.05
C THR A 59 -15.24 9.87 24.84
N ASP A 60 -15.80 9.78 23.63
CA ASP A 60 -16.79 8.76 23.28
C ASP A 60 -16.12 7.47 22.81
N ALA A 61 -15.10 7.56 21.96
CA ALA A 61 -14.37 6.41 21.40
C ALA A 61 -13.56 5.65 22.46
N ARG A 62 -12.99 6.36 23.46
CA ARG A 62 -12.26 5.86 24.65
C ARG A 62 -11.04 5.00 24.33
N PHE A 63 -10.34 5.26 23.24
CA PHE A 63 -9.06 4.59 23.00
C PHE A 63 -7.99 5.10 23.97
N PRO A 64 -7.08 4.21 24.46
CA PRO A 64 -5.89 4.61 25.20
C PRO A 64 -5.04 5.58 24.37
N LYS A 65 -4.50 6.63 25.01
CA LYS A 65 -3.70 7.66 24.31
C LYS A 65 -2.46 7.09 23.63
N GLU A 66 -1.92 6.01 24.18
CA GLU A 66 -0.76 5.29 23.66
C GLU A 66 -1.00 4.80 22.22
N TYR A 67 -2.24 4.47 21.85
CA TYR A 67 -2.59 3.95 20.53
C TYR A 67 -2.66 5.01 19.42
N TYR A 68 -2.49 6.29 19.77
CA TYR A 68 -2.46 7.38 18.79
C TYR A 68 -1.47 8.52 19.14
N LYS A 69 -0.48 8.24 20.00
CA LYS A 69 0.51 9.22 20.48
C LYS A 69 1.47 9.74 19.40
N ASN A 70 1.80 8.91 18.41
CA ASN A 70 2.74 9.22 17.34
C ASN A 70 2.19 8.80 15.97
N PHE A 71 2.95 9.03 14.90
CA PHE A 71 2.53 8.71 13.53
C PHE A 71 2.30 7.21 13.34
N LEU A 72 3.23 6.36 13.80
CA LEU A 72 3.14 4.91 13.69
C LEU A 72 1.87 4.39 14.36
N SER A 73 1.68 4.69 15.64
CA SER A 73 0.54 4.20 16.40
C SER A 73 -0.79 4.69 15.84
N ARG A 74 -0.86 5.95 15.37
CA ARG A 74 -2.06 6.47 14.68
C ARG A 74 -2.36 5.74 13.38
N THR A 75 -1.34 5.52 12.54
CA THR A 75 -1.51 4.83 11.27
C THR A 75 -1.98 3.40 11.50
N THR A 76 -1.37 2.69 12.44
CA THR A 76 -1.75 1.33 12.80
C THR A 76 -3.19 1.25 13.33
N LEU A 77 -3.57 2.16 14.22
CA LEU A 77 -4.94 2.21 14.73
C LEU A 77 -5.94 2.55 13.61
N CYS A 78 -5.65 3.55 12.76
CA CYS A 78 -6.51 3.91 11.63
C CYS A 78 -6.71 2.75 10.65
N ASP A 79 -5.64 2.02 10.34
CA ASP A 79 -5.69 0.85 9.46
C ASP A 79 -6.55 -0.26 10.09
N TYR A 80 -6.31 -0.58 11.37
CA TYR A 80 -7.11 -1.56 12.11
C TYR A 80 -8.59 -1.20 12.12
N LEU A 81 -8.93 0.05 12.43
CA LEU A 81 -10.32 0.53 12.47
C LEU A 81 -10.99 0.49 11.09
N THR A 82 -10.25 0.81 10.03
CA THR A 82 -10.74 0.71 8.65
C THR A 82 -11.11 -0.73 8.30
N ARG A 83 -10.27 -1.71 8.66
CA ARG A 83 -10.53 -3.15 8.46
C ARG A 83 -11.74 -3.62 9.28
N GLN A 84 -11.86 -3.20 10.54
CA GLN A 84 -13.02 -3.53 11.34
C GLN A 84 -14.31 -2.97 10.73
N PHE A 85 -14.26 -1.73 10.23
CA PHE A 85 -15.41 -1.11 9.60
C PHE A 85 -15.76 -1.78 8.25
N GLU A 86 -14.78 -2.08 7.40
CA GLU A 86 -14.97 -2.83 6.16
C GLU A 86 -15.68 -4.16 6.42
N LYS A 87 -15.21 -4.91 7.43
CA LYS A 87 -15.82 -6.18 7.86
C LYS A 87 -17.29 -5.99 8.29
N GLN A 88 -17.60 -4.92 9.01
CA GLN A 88 -18.97 -4.68 9.45
C GLN A 88 -19.88 -4.23 8.30
N VAL A 89 -19.45 -3.29 7.47
CA VAL A 89 -20.29 -2.77 6.37
C VAL A 89 -20.51 -3.81 5.27
N SER A 90 -19.57 -4.72 5.04
CA SER A 90 -19.73 -5.82 4.06
C SER A 90 -20.94 -6.71 4.37
N HIS A 91 -21.27 -6.90 5.65
CA HIS A 91 -22.46 -7.65 6.06
C HIS A 91 -23.78 -6.96 5.69
N PHE A 92 -23.78 -5.64 5.51
CA PHE A 92 -24.99 -4.86 5.24
C PHE A 92 -25.03 -4.32 3.81
N SER A 93 -23.91 -4.31 3.09
CA SER A 93 -23.83 -3.81 1.72
C SER A 93 -24.82 -4.57 0.83
N PHE A 94 -25.58 -3.81 0.03
CA PHE A 94 -26.67 -4.28 -0.84
C PHE A 94 -27.85 -4.99 -0.13
N ARG A 95 -27.97 -4.93 1.19
CA ARG A 95 -29.20 -5.37 1.89
C ARG A 95 -30.38 -4.42 1.65
N ALA A 96 -30.14 -3.13 1.63
CA ALA A 96 -31.12 -2.15 1.17
C ALA A 96 -31.30 -2.28 -0.35
N LYS A 97 -32.55 -2.31 -0.81
CA LYS A 97 -32.87 -2.63 -2.21
C LYS A 97 -33.07 -1.37 -3.05
N GLY A 98 -32.82 -1.51 -4.36
CA GLY A 98 -33.03 -0.42 -5.31
C GLY A 98 -32.27 -0.63 -6.62
N SER A 99 -32.32 0.38 -7.47
CA SER A 99 -31.69 0.41 -8.79
C SER A 99 -30.22 0.84 -8.72
N GLY A 100 -29.39 0.37 -9.62
CA GLY A 100 -27.97 0.76 -9.74
C GLY A 100 -27.15 0.41 -8.51
N LYS A 101 -26.49 1.39 -7.92
CA LYS A 101 -25.65 1.23 -6.70
C LYS A 101 -26.42 1.34 -5.39
N SER A 102 -27.76 1.30 -5.43
CA SER A 102 -28.60 1.37 -4.25
C SER A 102 -28.20 0.34 -3.21
N GLY A 103 -28.05 0.75 -1.97
CA GLY A 103 -27.70 -0.12 -0.86
C GLY A 103 -26.22 -0.47 -0.73
N LEU A 104 -25.36 0.00 -1.63
CA LEU A 104 -23.91 -0.13 -1.48
C LEU A 104 -23.46 0.64 -0.23
N ILE A 105 -22.68 -0.02 0.62
CA ILE A 105 -21.92 0.60 1.71
C ILE A 105 -20.50 0.08 1.58
N THR A 106 -19.53 0.96 1.38
CA THR A 106 -18.13 0.55 1.18
C THR A 106 -17.16 1.60 1.73
N VAL A 107 -16.01 1.13 2.16
CA VAL A 107 -14.85 1.93 2.58
C VAL A 107 -13.63 1.47 1.78
N SER A 108 -12.50 2.13 1.92
CA SER A 108 -11.24 1.68 1.30
C SER A 108 -10.95 0.24 1.70
N HIS A 109 -10.70 -0.59 0.71
CA HIS A 109 -10.20 -1.95 0.93
C HIS A 109 -8.76 -1.90 1.44
N CYS A 110 -8.42 -2.78 2.38
CA CYS A 110 -7.09 -2.91 2.96
C CYS A 110 -6.52 -4.29 2.63
N ASP A 111 -5.41 -4.30 1.90
CA ASP A 111 -4.61 -5.51 1.70
C ASP A 111 -3.78 -5.84 2.95
N GLN A 112 -2.67 -6.56 2.83
CA GLN A 112 -1.91 -7.03 3.98
C GLN A 112 -1.03 -5.94 4.62
N GLU A 113 -0.77 -4.84 3.89
CA GLU A 113 0.08 -3.74 4.34
C GLU A 113 -0.70 -2.75 5.20
N ILE A 114 -0.04 -2.23 6.23
CA ILE A 114 -0.55 -1.15 7.09
C ILE A 114 -0.19 0.19 6.44
N LEU A 115 -1.18 0.89 5.91
CA LEU A 115 -0.99 2.14 5.18
C LEU A 115 -1.76 3.30 5.80
N SER A 116 -1.19 4.49 5.71
CA SER A 116 -1.94 5.73 5.98
C SER A 116 -2.96 5.97 4.87
N ARG A 117 -4.23 6.07 5.24
CA ARG A 117 -5.36 6.28 4.32
C ARG A 117 -6.25 7.41 4.81
N THR A 118 -6.81 8.17 3.88
CA THR A 118 -7.80 9.22 4.19
C THR A 118 -9.16 8.66 4.64
N ALA A 119 -9.37 7.35 4.50
CA ALA A 119 -10.58 6.67 4.95
C ALA A 119 -10.77 6.76 6.46
N CYS A 120 -9.70 6.71 7.24
CA CYS A 120 -9.73 6.90 8.69
C CYS A 120 -8.59 7.82 9.12
N GLU A 121 -8.92 8.85 9.86
CA GLU A 121 -7.96 9.82 10.40
C GLU A 121 -8.22 10.04 11.89
N ILE A 122 -7.15 10.13 12.67
CA ILE A 122 -7.19 10.48 14.08
C ILE A 122 -6.41 11.77 14.28
N ASN A 123 -7.09 12.77 14.85
CA ASN A 123 -6.50 14.07 15.18
C ASN A 123 -6.88 14.48 16.61
N GLU A 124 -6.57 15.70 17.02
CA GLU A 124 -6.87 16.21 18.36
C GLU A 124 -8.38 16.20 18.73
N LYS A 125 -9.27 16.29 17.73
CA LYS A 125 -10.73 16.33 17.94
C LYS A 125 -11.35 14.95 18.08
N GLY A 126 -10.70 13.90 17.54
CA GLY A 126 -11.23 12.54 17.54
C GLY A 126 -10.90 11.76 16.28
N ILE A 127 -11.76 10.79 16.01
CA ILE A 127 -11.67 9.87 14.88
C ILE A 127 -12.63 10.36 13.79
N THR A 128 -12.14 10.49 12.56
CA THR A 128 -12.96 10.78 11.38
C THR A 128 -12.84 9.62 10.40
N VAL A 129 -13.99 9.06 10.00
CA VAL A 129 -14.05 7.94 9.04
C VAL A 129 -14.87 8.35 7.85
N ARG A 130 -14.36 8.13 6.64
CA ARG A 130 -14.98 8.47 5.35
C ARG A 130 -15.27 7.21 4.57
N PHE A 131 -16.47 7.10 4.05
CA PHE A 131 -16.94 5.93 3.31
C PHE A 131 -17.99 6.31 2.27
N PHE A 132 -18.42 5.36 1.49
CA PHE A 132 -19.36 5.58 0.40
C PHE A 132 -20.69 4.87 0.65
N VAL A 133 -21.78 5.53 0.30
CA VAL A 133 -23.13 4.98 0.39
C VAL A 133 -23.89 5.21 -0.90
N GLY A 134 -24.37 4.13 -1.51
CA GLY A 134 -25.27 4.17 -2.64
C GLY A 134 -26.70 4.46 -2.18
N PHE A 135 -27.18 5.69 -2.38
CA PHE A 135 -28.53 6.10 -1.94
C PHE A 135 -29.61 5.37 -2.74
N PRO A 136 -30.57 4.70 -2.07
CA PRO A 136 -31.55 3.84 -2.71
C PRO A 136 -32.58 4.57 -3.57
N ALA A 137 -32.88 3.98 -4.72
CA ALA A 137 -33.93 4.48 -5.62
C ALA A 137 -34.67 3.33 -6.32
N ASN A 138 -35.91 3.57 -6.69
CA ASN A 138 -36.69 2.76 -7.63
C ASN A 138 -36.65 3.46 -9.00
N GLY A 139 -35.87 2.93 -9.93
CA GLY A 139 -35.48 3.69 -11.13
C GLY A 139 -34.71 4.94 -10.75
N ARG A 140 -35.25 6.12 -10.96
CA ARG A 140 -34.71 7.43 -10.54
C ARG A 140 -35.57 8.14 -9.50
N THR A 141 -36.41 7.38 -8.81
CA THR A 141 -37.30 7.89 -7.77
C THR A 141 -36.77 7.49 -6.40
N ILE A 142 -36.69 8.43 -5.48
CA ILE A 142 -36.17 8.23 -4.11
C ILE A 142 -36.94 7.12 -3.38
N ASN A 143 -36.19 6.21 -2.75
CA ASN A 143 -36.71 5.23 -1.81
C ASN A 143 -36.19 5.57 -0.39
N ALA A 144 -36.94 6.42 0.31
CA ALA A 144 -36.53 6.89 1.62
C ALA A 144 -36.49 5.78 2.66
N THR A 145 -37.39 4.82 2.61
CA THR A 145 -37.46 3.71 3.57
C THR A 145 -36.18 2.85 3.53
N GLU A 146 -35.64 2.62 2.34
CA GLU A 146 -34.39 1.84 2.22
C GLU A 146 -33.16 2.65 2.67
N LEU A 147 -33.13 3.98 2.42
CA LEU A 147 -32.05 4.82 2.96
C LEU A 147 -32.14 4.95 4.48
N GLU A 148 -33.34 4.99 5.03
CA GLU A 148 -33.56 5.00 6.49
C GLU A 148 -32.95 3.76 7.15
N LYS A 149 -33.16 2.56 6.59
CA LYS A 149 -32.50 1.32 7.07
C LYS A 149 -30.97 1.46 7.10
N ILE A 150 -30.39 2.05 6.05
CA ILE A 150 -28.94 2.25 6.00
C ILE A 150 -28.48 3.19 7.12
N LEU A 151 -29.08 4.37 7.22
CA LEU A 151 -28.61 5.43 8.10
C LEU A 151 -28.94 5.19 9.59
N PHE A 152 -30.07 4.53 9.89
CA PHE A 152 -30.56 4.39 11.26
C PHE A 152 -30.47 2.98 11.83
N ASP A 153 -30.42 1.93 10.99
CA ASP A 153 -30.31 0.56 11.47
C ASP A 153 -28.90 -0.02 11.22
N PHE A 154 -28.36 0.08 9.99
CA PHE A 154 -27.10 -0.59 9.63
C PHE A 154 -25.88 0.19 10.09
N LEU A 155 -25.78 1.47 9.75
CA LEU A 155 -24.61 2.29 10.09
C LEU A 155 -24.38 2.43 11.60
N PRO A 156 -25.40 2.65 12.46
CA PRO A 156 -25.15 2.71 13.90
C PRO A 156 -24.55 1.45 14.48
N VAL A 157 -24.93 0.28 13.96
CA VAL A 157 -24.33 -1.01 14.35
C VAL A 157 -22.89 -1.10 13.91
N CYS A 158 -22.60 -0.75 12.64
CA CYS A 158 -21.24 -0.76 12.10
C CYS A 158 -20.32 0.21 12.86
N VAL A 159 -20.76 1.44 13.08
CA VAL A 159 -20.02 2.49 13.82
C VAL A 159 -19.70 2.03 15.24
N ARG A 160 -20.69 1.53 15.97
CA ARG A 160 -20.52 1.07 17.35
C ARG A 160 -19.53 -0.10 17.44
N LYS A 161 -19.62 -1.08 16.54
CA LYS A 161 -18.74 -2.26 16.53
C LYS A 161 -17.32 -1.99 16.07
N SER A 162 -17.09 -0.88 15.36
CA SER A 162 -15.80 -0.60 14.75
C SER A 162 -15.00 0.50 15.44
N PHE A 163 -15.64 1.51 16.04
CA PHE A 163 -14.95 2.73 16.46
C PHE A 163 -15.04 3.06 17.96
N PHE A 164 -15.57 2.16 18.74
CA PHE A 164 -15.60 2.29 20.21
C PHE A 164 -14.72 1.20 20.83
N TYR A 165 -13.73 1.61 21.62
CA TYR A 165 -12.75 0.69 22.21
C TYR A 165 -13.41 -0.47 22.98
N CYS A 166 -14.46 -0.19 23.73
CA CYS A 166 -15.19 -1.22 24.49
C CYS A 166 -15.90 -2.28 23.63
N SER A 167 -16.02 -2.07 22.33
CA SER A 167 -16.67 -3.00 21.39
C SER A 167 -15.70 -3.81 20.57
N LEU A 168 -14.39 -3.55 20.71
CA LEU A 168 -13.32 -4.23 19.98
C LEU A 168 -12.70 -5.34 20.83
N ASP A 169 -12.06 -6.29 20.14
CA ASP A 169 -11.17 -7.24 20.77
C ASP A 169 -9.87 -6.52 21.17
N ALA A 170 -9.75 -6.20 22.46
CA ALA A 170 -8.61 -5.45 22.99
C ALA A 170 -7.29 -6.20 22.84
N GLN A 171 -7.30 -7.55 22.93
CA GLN A 171 -6.08 -8.36 22.77
C GLN A 171 -5.63 -8.37 21.30
N ASN A 172 -6.56 -8.51 20.36
CA ASN A 172 -6.24 -8.45 18.95
C ASN A 172 -5.70 -7.07 18.55
N LEU A 173 -6.30 -5.97 19.03
CA LEU A 173 -5.78 -4.63 18.81
C LEU A 173 -4.39 -4.45 19.41
N LEU A 174 -4.17 -4.94 20.65
CA LEU A 174 -2.85 -4.88 21.28
C LEU A 174 -1.79 -5.61 20.44
N ASN A 175 -2.11 -6.79 19.90
CA ASN A 175 -1.20 -7.54 19.04
C ASN A 175 -0.83 -6.75 17.78
N TYR A 176 -1.79 -6.02 17.18
CA TYR A 176 -1.49 -5.12 16.04
C TYR A 176 -0.52 -4.00 16.43
N MET A 177 -0.73 -3.38 17.59
CA MET A 177 0.12 -2.28 18.06
C MET A 177 1.54 -2.76 18.38
N GLN A 178 1.65 -3.89 19.08
CA GLN A 178 2.94 -4.50 19.43
C GLN A 178 3.73 -4.95 18.18
N LEU A 179 3.05 -5.58 17.23
CA LEU A 179 3.69 -5.96 15.96
C LEU A 179 4.22 -4.74 15.21
N ALA A 180 3.46 -3.65 15.13
CA ALA A 180 3.93 -2.44 14.47
C ALA A 180 5.16 -1.82 15.17
N GLU A 181 5.23 -1.88 16.50
CA GLU A 181 6.40 -1.43 17.27
C GLU A 181 7.62 -2.35 17.02
N ASP A 182 7.43 -3.66 16.93
CA ASP A 182 8.47 -4.62 16.57
C ASP A 182 9.00 -4.39 15.14
N GLN A 183 8.12 -4.15 14.18
CA GLN A 183 8.49 -3.85 12.80
C GLN A 183 9.27 -2.54 12.68
N GLU A 184 8.85 -1.50 13.38
CA GLU A 184 9.59 -0.22 13.42
C GLU A 184 10.97 -0.38 14.07
N PHE A 185 11.06 -1.21 15.11
CA PHE A 185 12.35 -1.55 15.72
C PHE A 185 13.28 -2.21 14.70
N ILE A 186 12.79 -3.15 13.89
CA ILE A 186 13.61 -3.79 12.85
C ILE A 186 14.05 -2.75 11.80
N HIS A 187 13.16 -1.83 11.35
CA HIS A 187 13.55 -0.75 10.44
C HIS A 187 14.72 0.09 10.99
N HIS A 188 14.68 0.40 12.28
CA HIS A 188 15.78 1.10 12.94
C HIS A 188 17.07 0.24 12.98
N GLU A 189 16.95 -1.04 13.35
CA GLU A 189 18.08 -1.97 13.43
C GLU A 189 18.75 -2.20 12.06
N LEU A 190 18.02 -2.16 10.93
CA LEU A 190 18.63 -2.23 9.60
C LEU A 190 19.73 -1.16 9.44
N SER A 191 19.43 0.07 9.83
CA SER A 191 20.39 1.17 9.73
C SER A 191 21.56 0.99 10.71
N CYS A 192 21.32 0.56 11.94
CA CYS A 192 22.34 0.35 12.96
C CYS A 192 23.33 -0.77 12.61
N ARG A 193 22.84 -1.81 11.94
CA ARG A 193 23.63 -2.99 11.56
C ARG A 193 24.17 -2.97 10.13
N ASN A 194 24.05 -1.82 9.43
CA ASN A 194 24.46 -1.69 8.03
C ASN A 194 23.77 -2.71 7.09
N LEU A 195 22.48 -2.94 7.33
CA LEU A 195 21.63 -3.81 6.53
C LEU A 195 20.68 -2.98 5.64
N CYS A 196 20.25 -3.55 4.52
CA CYS A 196 19.21 -2.97 3.67
C CYS A 196 17.89 -3.75 3.72
N ALA A 197 17.90 -5.00 4.22
CA ALA A 197 16.70 -5.79 4.43
C ALA A 197 16.92 -6.89 5.48
N PHE A 198 15.81 -7.39 6.04
CA PHE A 198 15.75 -8.54 6.92
C PHE A 198 14.58 -9.44 6.53
N VAL A 199 14.79 -10.75 6.52
CA VAL A 199 13.76 -11.77 6.25
C VAL A 199 13.80 -12.80 7.38
N ALA A 200 12.76 -12.84 8.21
CA ALA A 200 12.71 -13.75 9.35
C ALA A 200 12.61 -15.21 8.92
N ASP A 201 13.25 -16.09 9.67
CA ASP A 201 13.03 -17.53 9.57
C ASP A 201 11.57 -17.86 9.92
N GLY A 202 10.96 -18.76 9.17
CA GLY A 202 9.55 -19.11 9.30
C GLY A 202 8.59 -18.25 8.50
N ALA A 203 9.05 -17.16 7.85
CA ALA A 203 8.20 -16.31 7.02
C ALA A 203 7.57 -17.09 5.84
N ILE A 204 6.31 -16.79 5.54
CA ILE A 204 5.56 -17.36 4.41
C ILE A 204 5.60 -16.35 3.27
N LEU A 205 6.58 -16.52 2.37
CA LEU A 205 6.81 -15.57 1.29
C LEU A 205 5.82 -15.70 0.12
N PRO A 206 5.40 -16.91 -0.32
CA PRO A 206 4.49 -17.06 -1.45
C PRO A 206 3.05 -16.66 -1.10
N ARG A 207 2.32 -16.19 -2.11
CA ARG A 207 0.90 -15.85 -2.04
C ARG A 207 0.04 -16.95 -2.68
N GLU A 208 -1.23 -17.06 -2.30
CA GLU A 208 -2.16 -18.09 -2.80
C GLU A 208 -2.26 -18.10 -4.33
N SER A 209 -2.19 -16.92 -4.95
CA SER A 209 -2.20 -16.75 -6.42
C SER A 209 -1.58 -15.42 -6.82
N GLY A 210 -1.40 -15.20 -8.12
CA GLY A 210 -0.87 -13.94 -8.66
C GLY A 210 -1.75 -12.70 -8.43
N ILE A 211 -3.00 -12.91 -8.02
CA ILE A 211 -3.97 -11.83 -7.74
C ILE A 211 -4.39 -11.78 -6.26
N SER A 212 -3.91 -12.70 -5.43
CA SER A 212 -4.21 -12.74 -3.99
C SER A 212 -3.03 -12.17 -3.19
N SER A 213 -3.32 -11.32 -2.23
CA SER A 213 -2.36 -10.84 -1.23
C SER A 213 -2.21 -11.78 -0.03
N HIS A 214 -3.09 -12.79 0.09
CA HIS A 214 -3.05 -13.73 1.22
C HIS A 214 -1.90 -14.73 1.15
N PRO A 215 -1.34 -15.16 2.30
CA PRO A 215 -0.27 -16.15 2.34
C PRO A 215 -0.73 -17.51 1.78
N MET A 216 0.15 -18.17 1.03
CA MET A 216 -0.09 -19.50 0.50
C MET A 216 -0.14 -20.52 1.65
N LYS A 217 -1.22 -21.28 1.73
CA LYS A 217 -1.34 -22.42 2.66
C LYS A 217 -0.37 -23.52 2.28
N ASP A 218 0.12 -24.24 3.26
CA ASP A 218 1.02 -25.40 3.08
C ASP A 218 2.31 -25.10 2.29
N SER A 219 2.76 -23.85 2.27
CA SER A 219 4.01 -23.46 1.65
C SER A 219 5.21 -23.76 2.56
N ILE A 220 6.39 -23.90 1.94
CA ILE A 220 7.63 -24.07 2.69
C ILE A 220 8.01 -22.73 3.34
N PRO A 221 8.16 -22.68 4.68
CA PRO A 221 8.60 -21.47 5.37
C PRO A 221 10.03 -21.10 4.95
N PHE A 222 10.32 -19.80 4.94
CA PHE A 222 11.65 -19.30 4.67
C PHE A 222 12.65 -19.76 5.76
N ASN A 223 13.84 -20.12 5.36
CA ASN A 223 14.95 -20.46 6.23
C ASN A 223 16.21 -19.75 5.74
N SER A 224 16.84 -18.97 6.60
CA SER A 224 18.00 -18.17 6.28
C SER A 224 19.26 -19.04 6.05
N PRO A 225 20.10 -18.71 5.06
CA PRO A 225 21.42 -19.31 4.93
C PRO A 225 22.30 -18.95 6.14
N GLU A 226 23.10 -19.88 6.62
CA GLU A 226 23.92 -19.69 7.83
C GLU A 226 24.84 -18.47 7.76
N SER A 227 25.41 -18.20 6.57
CA SER A 227 26.32 -17.07 6.35
C SER A 227 25.68 -15.68 6.49
N LEU A 228 24.35 -15.58 6.38
CA LEU A 228 23.59 -14.33 6.48
C LEU A 228 22.62 -14.34 7.66
N ARG A 229 22.62 -15.42 8.46
CA ARG A 229 21.73 -15.54 9.61
C ARG A 229 22.16 -14.61 10.72
N ILE A 230 21.23 -13.82 11.19
CA ILE A 230 21.38 -12.91 12.33
C ILE A 230 20.24 -13.10 13.32
N SER A 231 20.42 -12.63 14.55
CA SER A 231 19.38 -12.60 15.58
C SER A 231 19.09 -11.16 15.97
N MET A 232 17.82 -10.87 16.23
CA MET A 232 17.35 -9.59 16.77
C MET A 232 16.45 -9.86 17.97
N GLU A 233 16.58 -9.06 19.02
CA GLU A 233 15.68 -9.11 20.17
C GLU A 233 14.66 -8.00 20.07
N LEU A 234 13.43 -8.38 19.79
CA LEU A 234 12.33 -7.45 19.55
C LEU A 234 11.69 -7.01 20.86
N PRO A 235 11.11 -5.81 20.92
CA PRO A 235 10.47 -5.30 22.14
C PRO A 235 9.35 -6.18 22.69
N HIS A 236 8.59 -6.87 21.82
CA HIS A 236 7.41 -7.64 22.23
C HIS A 236 7.50 -9.13 21.89
N GLN A 237 8.00 -9.49 20.71
CA GLN A 237 8.07 -10.89 20.25
C GLN A 237 9.24 -11.66 20.85
N GLY A 238 10.22 -10.99 21.49
CA GLY A 238 11.46 -11.60 21.95
C GLY A 238 12.45 -11.84 20.80
N THR A 239 13.31 -12.85 20.94
CA THR A 239 14.37 -13.12 19.96
C THR A 239 13.82 -13.77 18.69
N ILE A 240 14.08 -13.14 17.56
CA ILE A 240 13.84 -13.71 16.22
C ILE A 240 15.16 -13.94 15.49
N THR A 241 15.19 -14.93 14.60
CA THR A 241 16.31 -15.17 13.67
C THR A 241 15.87 -14.97 12.23
N GLY A 242 16.81 -14.68 11.36
CA GLY A 242 16.50 -14.47 9.96
C GLY A 242 17.72 -14.07 9.14
N MET A 243 17.53 -13.88 7.85
CA MET A 243 18.53 -13.42 6.91
C MET A 243 18.65 -11.89 6.97
N GLY A 244 19.80 -11.38 7.38
CA GLY A 244 20.16 -9.96 7.22
C GLY A 244 20.88 -9.75 5.88
N ILE A 245 20.31 -8.91 5.01
CA ILE A 245 20.91 -8.53 3.73
C ILE A 245 21.75 -7.27 3.95
N PRO A 246 23.09 -7.33 3.78
CA PRO A 246 23.94 -6.15 4.02
C PRO A 246 23.76 -5.08 2.94
N LYS A 247 24.05 -3.83 3.28
CA LYS A 247 24.17 -2.76 2.30
C LYS A 247 25.29 -3.10 1.30
N GLY A 248 25.12 -2.68 0.05
CA GLY A 248 26.03 -2.96 -1.05
C GLY A 248 25.32 -3.62 -2.21
N ILE A 249 25.99 -4.53 -2.89
CA ILE A 249 25.45 -5.24 -4.06
C ILE A 249 25.22 -6.71 -3.67
N THR A 250 23.96 -7.10 -3.63
CA THR A 250 23.57 -8.50 -3.35
C THR A 250 22.97 -9.12 -4.61
N LEU A 251 23.53 -10.27 -5.02
CA LEU A 251 23.04 -11.04 -6.14
C LEU A 251 22.34 -12.31 -5.63
N ILE A 252 21.08 -12.49 -6.03
CA ILE A 252 20.26 -13.67 -5.74
C ILE A 252 20.13 -14.48 -7.02
N VAL A 253 20.80 -15.62 -7.07
CA VAL A 253 20.82 -16.50 -8.25
C VAL A 253 20.09 -17.82 -7.98
N GLY A 254 19.59 -18.44 -9.04
CA GLY A 254 18.96 -19.76 -8.95
C GLY A 254 18.16 -20.10 -10.22
N GLY A 255 17.84 -21.36 -10.40
CA GLY A 255 17.03 -21.84 -11.53
C GLY A 255 15.60 -21.28 -11.53
N GLY A 256 14.88 -21.53 -12.60
CA GLY A 256 13.47 -21.21 -12.71
C GLY A 256 12.65 -21.85 -11.59
N TYR A 257 11.60 -21.17 -11.14
CA TYR A 257 10.68 -21.63 -10.08
C TYR A 257 11.29 -21.88 -8.68
N HIS A 258 12.51 -21.42 -8.41
CA HIS A 258 13.17 -21.55 -7.09
C HIS A 258 12.82 -20.43 -6.10
N GLY A 259 11.79 -19.64 -6.35
CA GLY A 259 11.29 -18.62 -5.41
C GLY A 259 12.03 -17.29 -5.41
N LYS A 260 12.96 -17.04 -6.35
CA LYS A 260 13.72 -15.78 -6.45
C LYS A 260 12.79 -14.55 -6.54
N SER A 261 11.89 -14.54 -7.52
CA SER A 261 10.93 -13.42 -7.70
C SER A 261 9.93 -13.33 -6.55
N THR A 262 9.64 -14.47 -5.87
CA THR A 262 8.82 -14.48 -4.65
C THR A 262 9.52 -13.75 -3.50
N LEU A 263 10.82 -14.00 -3.32
CA LEU A 263 11.63 -13.29 -2.32
C LEU A 263 11.72 -11.79 -2.68
N LEU A 264 12.01 -11.47 -3.94
CA LEU A 264 12.09 -10.07 -4.38
C LEU A 264 10.76 -9.32 -4.17
N ASN A 265 9.61 -9.96 -4.47
CA ASN A 265 8.29 -9.38 -4.22
C ASN A 265 7.99 -9.22 -2.73
N ALA A 266 8.50 -10.11 -1.89
CA ALA A 266 8.39 -9.95 -0.45
C ALA A 266 9.21 -8.76 0.06
N LEU A 267 10.43 -8.58 -0.46
CA LEU A 267 11.29 -7.43 -0.16
C LEU A 267 10.70 -6.12 -0.68
N GLU A 268 10.07 -6.13 -1.87
CA GLU A 268 9.37 -4.96 -2.43
C GLU A 268 8.28 -4.44 -1.51
N LEU A 269 7.47 -5.33 -0.93
CA LEU A 269 6.41 -4.98 0.01
C LEU A 269 6.91 -4.78 1.45
N GLY A 270 8.11 -5.27 1.76
CA GLY A 270 8.74 -5.12 3.08
C GLY A 270 9.12 -3.69 3.46
N VAL A 271 8.90 -2.70 2.56
CA VAL A 271 8.96 -1.26 2.87
C VAL A 271 7.80 -0.80 3.75
N TYR A 272 6.73 -1.60 3.84
CA TYR A 272 5.55 -1.34 4.65
C TYR A 272 5.48 -2.29 5.84
N ASN A 273 4.83 -1.84 6.90
CA ASN A 273 4.43 -2.72 7.99
C ASN A 273 3.28 -3.63 7.52
N HIS A 274 3.26 -4.86 7.99
CA HIS A 274 2.26 -5.87 7.66
C HIS A 274 1.39 -6.23 8.86
N ILE A 275 0.16 -6.66 8.59
CA ILE A 275 -0.78 -7.08 9.62
C ILE A 275 -0.40 -8.44 10.23
N PRO A 276 -0.86 -8.77 11.46
CA PRO A 276 -0.69 -10.11 12.03
C PRO A 276 -1.35 -11.19 11.15
N GLY A 277 -0.63 -12.30 10.94
CA GLY A 277 -1.11 -13.44 10.15
C GLY A 277 -0.86 -13.32 8.65
N ASP A 278 -0.15 -12.27 8.20
CA ASP A 278 0.26 -12.12 6.80
C ASP A 278 1.34 -13.12 6.36
N GLY A 279 2.13 -13.62 7.29
CA GLY A 279 3.29 -14.47 7.01
C GLY A 279 4.55 -13.72 6.57
N ARG A 280 4.47 -12.43 6.29
CA ARG A 280 5.59 -11.52 5.96
C ARG A 280 5.77 -10.42 7.02
N GLU A 281 5.24 -10.61 8.22
CA GLU A 281 5.25 -9.61 9.30
C GLU A 281 6.66 -9.11 9.62
N TYR A 282 7.65 -10.00 9.50
CA TYR A 282 9.05 -9.69 9.77
C TYR A 282 9.92 -9.81 8.50
N VAL A 283 9.35 -9.48 7.36
CA VAL A 283 10.09 -9.19 6.12
C VAL A 283 10.15 -7.69 5.98
N ILE A 284 11.28 -7.11 6.35
CA ILE A 284 11.46 -5.65 6.46
C ILE A 284 12.57 -5.21 5.54
N THR A 285 12.31 -4.20 4.74
CA THR A 285 13.24 -3.63 3.76
C THR A 285 13.40 -2.14 4.03
N ASP A 286 14.54 -1.58 3.67
CA ASP A 286 14.76 -0.12 3.71
C ASP A 286 13.56 0.61 3.11
N ASN A 287 13.00 1.56 3.86
CA ASN A 287 11.74 2.23 3.50
C ASN A 287 11.83 3.14 2.27
N THR A 288 13.04 3.36 1.74
CA THR A 288 13.30 4.09 0.51
C THR A 288 13.49 3.17 -0.69
N ALA A 289 13.36 1.84 -0.52
CA ALA A 289 13.57 0.87 -1.58
C ALA A 289 12.57 1.05 -2.73
N VAL A 290 13.08 0.92 -3.95
CA VAL A 290 12.27 1.00 -5.18
C VAL A 290 12.57 -0.21 -6.06
N LYS A 291 11.52 -0.89 -6.52
CA LYS A 291 11.65 -1.91 -7.56
C LYS A 291 11.64 -1.26 -8.93
N LEU A 292 12.71 -1.48 -9.65
CA LEU A 292 12.94 -0.92 -10.99
C LEU A 292 12.73 -2.00 -12.04
N ARG A 293 12.06 -1.61 -13.13
CA ARG A 293 11.82 -2.47 -14.27
C ARG A 293 11.84 -1.68 -15.57
N SER A 294 11.93 -2.38 -16.67
CA SER A 294 11.76 -1.85 -18.01
C SER A 294 10.26 -1.60 -18.28
N GLU A 295 9.92 -0.43 -18.81
CA GLU A 295 8.54 -0.02 -19.14
C GLU A 295 8.51 0.59 -20.55
N GLU A 296 8.31 -0.26 -21.57
CA GLU A 296 8.16 0.22 -22.94
C GLU A 296 6.92 1.11 -23.07
N GLY A 297 7.04 2.16 -23.87
CA GLY A 297 5.95 3.13 -24.08
C GLY A 297 5.82 4.17 -22.96
N ARG A 298 6.69 4.17 -21.96
CA ARG A 298 6.63 5.14 -20.86
C ARG A 298 6.87 6.56 -21.36
N PHE A 299 6.05 7.51 -20.86
CA PHE A 299 6.30 8.95 -21.02
C PHE A 299 7.43 9.40 -20.09
N ILE A 300 8.44 10.09 -20.63
CA ILE A 300 9.55 10.69 -19.87
C ILE A 300 9.60 12.18 -20.22
N LYS A 301 9.85 13.02 -19.24
CA LYS A 301 9.96 14.46 -19.41
C LYS A 301 11.13 15.03 -18.58
N ASP A 302 12.06 15.69 -19.28
CA ASP A 302 13.15 16.47 -18.73
C ASP A 302 14.02 15.72 -17.69
N VAL A 303 14.41 14.46 -17.99
CA VAL A 303 15.25 13.61 -17.13
C VAL A 303 16.66 13.53 -17.69
N ASP A 304 17.68 13.67 -16.85
CA ASP A 304 19.09 13.46 -17.21
C ASP A 304 19.41 11.95 -17.17
N ILE A 305 19.38 11.30 -18.33
CA ILE A 305 19.71 9.88 -18.46
C ILE A 305 21.18 9.62 -18.81
N SER A 306 22.02 10.65 -18.87
CA SER A 306 23.42 10.56 -19.32
C SER A 306 24.29 9.66 -18.45
N LEU A 307 23.87 9.35 -17.22
CA LEU A 307 24.53 8.37 -16.37
C LEU A 307 24.61 6.98 -17.04
N PHE A 308 23.62 6.63 -17.86
CA PHE A 308 23.50 5.33 -18.51
C PHE A 308 23.46 5.39 -20.04
N ILE A 309 22.95 6.46 -20.62
CA ILE A 309 22.73 6.55 -22.04
C ILE A 309 23.31 7.85 -22.59
N ASN A 310 24.23 7.70 -23.56
CA ASN A 310 24.90 8.81 -24.23
C ASN A 310 24.88 8.60 -25.73
N ASP A 311 25.07 9.67 -26.51
CA ASP A 311 25.23 9.64 -27.97
C ASP A 311 24.15 8.86 -28.70
N LEU A 312 22.88 9.14 -28.38
CA LEU A 312 21.75 8.50 -29.06
C LEU A 312 21.80 8.71 -30.57
N PRO A 313 21.51 7.67 -31.40
CA PRO A 313 21.56 7.76 -32.85
C PRO A 313 20.67 8.88 -33.46
N ASN A 314 19.57 9.22 -32.77
CA ASN A 314 18.66 10.28 -33.16
C ASN A 314 19.10 11.67 -32.67
N LYS A 315 20.28 11.79 -32.07
CA LYS A 315 20.87 13.03 -31.51
C LYS A 315 19.99 13.77 -30.49
N LYS A 316 19.07 13.06 -29.83
CA LYS A 316 18.33 13.62 -28.70
C LYS A 316 19.28 13.90 -27.54
N ASP A 317 19.05 15.02 -26.88
CA ASP A 317 19.78 15.39 -25.65
C ASP A 317 19.50 14.38 -24.55
N THR A 318 20.54 13.80 -23.96
CA THR A 318 20.45 12.84 -22.83
C THR A 318 20.52 13.50 -21.47
N HIS A 319 20.96 14.76 -21.39
CA HIS A 319 20.98 15.56 -20.16
C HIS A 319 19.60 16.17 -19.85
N CYS A 320 18.77 16.37 -20.88
CA CYS A 320 17.39 16.85 -20.73
C CYS A 320 16.47 16.02 -21.64
N PHE A 321 16.39 14.73 -21.31
CA PHE A 321 15.73 13.77 -22.16
C PHE A 321 14.22 13.79 -21.99
N SER A 322 13.50 13.87 -23.12
CA SER A 322 12.05 13.81 -23.16
C SER A 322 11.57 12.91 -24.31
N THR A 323 10.58 12.08 -24.05
CA THR A 323 9.92 11.24 -25.06
C THR A 323 8.50 10.89 -24.66
N LEU A 324 7.61 10.73 -25.64
CA LEU A 324 6.25 10.24 -25.40
C LEU A 324 6.21 8.70 -25.35
N ASP A 325 7.26 8.04 -25.86
CA ASP A 325 7.31 6.60 -26.07
C ASP A 325 8.76 6.13 -25.86
N ALA A 326 9.07 5.71 -24.65
CA ALA A 326 10.42 5.26 -24.26
C ALA A 326 10.62 3.78 -24.62
N SER A 327 11.81 3.46 -25.09
CA SER A 327 12.26 2.05 -25.13
C SER A 327 12.49 1.49 -23.72
N GLY A 328 12.56 0.18 -23.59
CA GLY A 328 12.78 -0.48 -22.31
C GLY A 328 14.03 0.01 -21.58
N SER A 329 15.18 0.11 -22.26
CA SER A 329 16.43 0.61 -21.66
C SER A 329 16.35 2.09 -21.28
N THR A 330 15.70 2.92 -22.10
CA THR A 330 15.54 4.34 -21.83
C THR A 330 14.62 4.59 -20.62
N SER A 331 13.51 3.84 -20.54
CA SER A 331 12.59 3.91 -19.39
C SER A 331 13.25 3.46 -18.10
N GLN A 332 14.08 2.42 -18.14
CA GLN A 332 14.78 1.91 -16.98
C GLN A 332 15.87 2.88 -16.51
N ALA A 333 16.63 3.48 -17.43
CA ALA A 333 17.61 4.54 -17.12
C ALA A 333 16.92 5.73 -16.42
N ALA A 334 15.81 6.21 -16.98
CA ALA A 334 15.03 7.30 -16.38
C ALA A 334 14.49 6.92 -15.00
N GLY A 335 13.95 5.71 -14.84
CA GLY A 335 13.43 5.23 -13.54
C GLY A 335 14.50 5.20 -12.45
N ILE A 336 15.74 4.84 -12.78
CA ILE A 336 16.87 4.88 -11.84
C ILE A 336 17.16 6.33 -11.43
N VAL A 337 17.31 7.25 -12.38
CA VAL A 337 17.62 8.64 -12.08
C VAL A 337 16.53 9.31 -11.25
N GLU A 338 15.25 9.11 -11.62
CA GLU A 338 14.11 9.60 -10.84
C GLU A 338 14.09 9.03 -9.41
N SER A 339 14.47 7.75 -9.24
CA SER A 339 14.60 7.14 -7.93
C SER A 339 15.75 7.71 -7.11
N MET A 340 16.87 8.08 -7.77
CA MET A 340 17.97 8.80 -7.14
C MET A 340 17.54 10.21 -6.68
N GLU A 341 16.79 10.93 -7.51
CA GLU A 341 16.20 12.22 -7.16
C GLU A 341 15.24 12.12 -5.97
N ALA A 342 14.45 11.05 -5.91
CA ALA A 342 13.59 10.69 -4.78
C ALA A 342 14.37 10.23 -3.54
N LYS A 343 15.73 10.16 -3.60
CA LYS A 343 16.63 9.74 -2.52
C LYS A 343 16.46 8.28 -2.09
N SER A 344 16.13 7.41 -3.01
CA SER A 344 16.15 5.96 -2.76
C SER A 344 17.58 5.50 -2.41
N GLN A 345 17.70 4.66 -1.40
CA GLN A 345 18.97 4.06 -0.96
C GLN A 345 19.08 2.58 -1.31
N LEU A 346 18.02 1.99 -1.88
CA LEU A 346 18.01 0.59 -2.27
C LEU A 346 17.24 0.38 -3.57
N PHE A 347 17.89 -0.23 -4.55
CA PHE A 347 17.27 -0.68 -5.78
C PHE A 347 17.01 -2.17 -5.76
N LEU A 348 15.80 -2.57 -6.12
CA LEU A 348 15.38 -3.94 -6.32
C LEU A 348 15.22 -4.19 -7.83
N LEU A 349 15.95 -5.13 -8.36
CA LEU A 349 16.00 -5.43 -9.80
C LEU A 349 15.77 -6.92 -10.05
N ASP A 350 14.97 -7.22 -11.07
CA ASP A 350 14.76 -8.57 -11.57
C ASP A 350 15.21 -8.62 -13.03
N GLU A 351 16.13 -9.54 -13.37
CA GLU A 351 16.60 -9.72 -14.72
C GLU A 351 15.44 -9.94 -15.70
N ASP A 352 14.46 -10.75 -15.32
CA ASP A 352 13.32 -11.11 -16.18
C ASP A 352 12.43 -9.90 -16.54
N THR A 353 12.43 -8.84 -15.74
CA THR A 353 11.65 -7.62 -15.97
C THR A 353 12.48 -6.42 -16.38
N SER A 354 13.77 -6.62 -16.59
CA SER A 354 14.70 -5.58 -17.00
C SER A 354 15.01 -5.67 -18.50
N ALA A 355 15.39 -4.55 -19.11
CA ALA A 355 15.90 -4.56 -20.47
C ALA A 355 17.27 -5.23 -20.53
N THR A 356 17.39 -6.31 -21.27
CA THR A 356 18.60 -7.17 -21.30
C THR A 356 19.87 -6.39 -21.64
N ASN A 357 19.82 -5.53 -22.66
CA ASN A 357 20.94 -4.69 -23.09
C ASN A 357 21.29 -3.58 -22.09
N PHE A 358 20.38 -3.25 -21.18
CA PHE A 358 20.62 -2.30 -20.11
C PHE A 358 21.28 -2.94 -18.87
N MET A 359 20.95 -4.20 -18.57
CA MET A 359 21.47 -4.87 -17.38
C MET A 359 22.90 -5.32 -17.56
N VAL A 360 23.16 -6.06 -18.63
CA VAL A 360 24.45 -6.73 -18.91
C VAL A 360 24.77 -6.56 -20.39
N ARG A 361 26.03 -6.46 -20.69
CA ARG A 361 26.55 -6.59 -22.04
C ARG A 361 27.08 -8.00 -22.24
N ASP A 362 26.42 -8.77 -23.09
CA ASP A 362 26.86 -10.11 -23.47
C ASP A 362 28.29 -10.07 -24.05
N ALA A 363 29.15 -11.03 -23.67
CA ALA A 363 30.50 -11.17 -24.15
C ALA A 363 30.58 -11.29 -25.70
N PHE A 364 29.57 -11.88 -26.34
CA PHE A 364 29.43 -11.92 -27.78
C PHE A 364 29.17 -10.53 -28.39
N MET A 365 28.27 -9.77 -27.80
CA MET A 365 27.99 -8.39 -28.25
C MET A 365 29.21 -7.47 -28.07
N GLN A 366 30.03 -7.70 -27.06
CA GLN A 366 31.30 -6.96 -26.88
C GLN A 366 32.31 -7.20 -28.01
N GLN A 367 32.26 -8.34 -28.66
CA GLN A 367 33.12 -8.66 -29.81
C GLN A 367 32.61 -8.08 -31.13
N VAL A 368 31.29 -7.89 -31.26
CA VAL A 368 30.65 -7.42 -32.50
C VAL A 368 30.54 -5.90 -32.57
N ILE A 369 30.22 -5.24 -31.44
CA ILE A 369 30.06 -3.79 -31.37
C ILE A 369 31.14 -3.20 -30.47
N GLN A 370 31.94 -2.28 -31.01
CA GLN A 370 32.96 -1.57 -30.25
C GLN A 370 32.29 -0.72 -29.15
N ARG A 371 32.93 -0.68 -27.96
CA ARG A 371 32.38 -0.01 -26.76
C ARG A 371 32.06 1.49 -26.96
N ASP A 372 32.88 2.17 -27.76
CA ASP A 372 32.79 3.57 -28.12
C ASP A 372 31.62 3.89 -29.08
N LYS A 373 30.98 2.88 -29.63
CA LYS A 373 29.76 3.02 -30.48
C LYS A 373 28.47 2.60 -29.78
N GLU A 374 28.56 2.13 -28.55
CA GLU A 374 27.41 1.67 -27.77
C GLU A 374 26.88 2.85 -26.91
N PRO A 375 25.65 3.35 -27.16
CA PRO A 375 25.09 4.45 -26.42
C PRO A 375 24.75 4.11 -24.97
N ILE A 376 24.61 2.80 -24.64
CA ILE A 376 24.18 2.33 -23.34
C ILE A 376 25.37 1.84 -22.50
N THR A 377 25.54 2.42 -21.32
CA THR A 377 26.39 1.89 -20.27
C THR A 377 25.57 0.92 -19.42
N PRO A 378 25.89 -0.38 -19.37
CA PRO A 378 25.14 -1.35 -18.59
C PRO A 378 25.04 -1.01 -17.10
N PHE A 379 23.93 -1.36 -16.48
CA PHE A 379 23.71 -1.13 -15.05
C PHE A 379 24.82 -1.75 -14.18
N LEU A 380 25.25 -2.96 -14.49
CA LEU A 380 26.32 -3.64 -13.71
C LEU A 380 27.64 -2.89 -13.70
N GLU A 381 27.96 -2.13 -14.75
CA GLU A 381 29.17 -1.28 -14.77
C GLU A 381 29.04 -0.05 -13.84
N ARG A 382 27.80 0.39 -13.55
CA ARG A 382 27.51 1.53 -12.67
C ARG A 382 27.15 1.13 -11.24
N ALA A 383 26.74 -0.11 -11.01
CA ALA A 383 26.25 -0.56 -9.71
C ALA A 383 27.24 -0.28 -8.56
N ARG A 384 28.54 -0.48 -8.81
CA ARG A 384 29.58 -0.19 -7.83
C ARG A 384 29.71 1.31 -7.54
N ASP A 385 29.69 2.13 -8.57
CA ASP A 385 29.75 3.58 -8.44
C ASP A 385 28.51 4.12 -7.71
N LEU A 386 27.32 3.58 -7.97
CA LEU A 386 26.09 3.94 -7.27
C LEU A 386 26.20 3.66 -5.77
N TYR A 387 26.81 2.54 -5.39
CA TYR A 387 27.05 2.24 -3.98
C TYR A 387 28.14 3.12 -3.37
N GLU A 388 29.34 3.16 -3.97
CA GLU A 388 30.52 3.84 -3.40
C GLU A 388 30.36 5.37 -3.37
N LYS A 389 29.70 5.98 -4.38
CA LYS A 389 29.58 7.43 -4.53
C LYS A 389 28.25 7.98 -4.07
N ALA A 390 27.16 7.23 -4.25
CA ALA A 390 25.80 7.67 -3.92
C ALA A 390 25.20 6.94 -2.71
N GLY A 391 25.85 5.91 -2.17
CA GLY A 391 25.35 5.12 -1.03
C GLY A 391 24.17 4.23 -1.35
N ILE A 392 23.88 3.98 -2.64
CA ILE A 392 22.70 3.24 -3.08
C ILE A 392 23.04 1.75 -3.19
N SER A 393 22.39 0.95 -2.38
CA SER A 393 22.50 -0.51 -2.43
C SER A 393 21.65 -1.10 -3.55
N THR A 394 21.99 -2.31 -3.98
CA THR A 394 21.25 -3.02 -5.03
C THR A 394 21.03 -4.48 -4.64
N ILE A 395 19.79 -4.96 -4.71
CA ILE A 395 19.46 -6.38 -4.69
C ILE A 395 19.03 -6.76 -6.10
N LEU A 396 19.81 -7.62 -6.75
CA LEU A 396 19.56 -8.10 -8.10
C LEU A 396 19.20 -9.59 -8.07
N VAL A 397 18.10 -9.94 -8.70
CA VAL A 397 17.69 -11.32 -8.95
C VAL A 397 18.04 -11.68 -10.39
N ALA A 398 18.76 -12.79 -10.57
CA ALA A 398 19.15 -13.28 -11.89
C ALA A 398 18.88 -14.79 -12.04
N GLY A 399 18.57 -15.21 -13.28
CA GLY A 399 18.53 -16.61 -13.66
C GLY A 399 19.94 -17.21 -13.67
N SER A 400 20.08 -18.47 -13.28
CA SER A 400 21.29 -19.22 -13.62
C SER A 400 21.15 -19.73 -15.06
N SER A 401 21.73 -19.06 -16.03
CA SER A 401 22.09 -19.74 -17.28
C SER A 401 23.17 -20.72 -16.92
N GLY A 402 22.84 -22.00 -16.92
CA GLY A 402 23.80 -23.07 -16.70
C GLY A 402 24.95 -23.06 -17.72
#